data_e7537d6d5d1b7418f2b62a1a1d83c509
#
_entry.id   e7537d6d5d1b7418f2b62a1a1d83c509
#
_cell.length_a   1.000
_cell.length_b   1.000
_cell.length_c   1.000
_cell.angle_alpha   90.00
_cell.angle_beta   90.00
_cell.angle_gamma   90.00
#
_symmetry.space_group_name_H-M   'P 1'
#
loop_
_entity.id
_entity.type
_entity.pdbx_description
1 polymer ?
#
loop_
_entity_poly.entity_id
_entity_poly.type
_entity_poly.pdbx_seq_one_letter_code
_entity_poly.pdbx_strand_id
1 'polypeptide(L)'
;MRDLLSDLENGTPQEQDPVRRAQSAFQRDMPKRFYKEVSVGEAPDGYLIQLDGRELKTPSRGLFHLPSRELAEAVAREWDAQETHIDPGAMPLTRILNTALDGVVHVKDEVRQEILAYGGTDLLCYRADAPEGLVEAQNAKWNPFLDWMERTHGARFRLAEGVMHVEQPDETKSILAGLVAARDSAIVLAALHVATSLTGSLVMTLAILEGVAE
;
A
#
# COMPACT_ATOMS: atom_id res chain seq x y z
N MET A 1 -45.64 23.68 12.25
CA MET A 1 -44.19 23.68 12.54
C MET A 1 -43.95 22.42 13.34
N ARG A 2 -43.38 21.37 12.72
CA ARG A 2 -43.06 20.11 13.42
C ARG A 2 -41.89 20.37 14.37
N ASP A 3 -42.09 20.01 15.61
CA ASP A 3 -41.12 20.24 16.71
C ASP A 3 -39.95 19.27 16.52
N LEU A 4 -38.87 19.76 15.94
CA LEU A 4 -37.61 19.01 15.71
C LEU A 4 -36.94 18.54 17.00
N LEU A 5 -37.37 19.06 18.16
CA LEU A 5 -36.82 18.70 19.47
C LEU A 5 -37.47 17.43 20.02
N SER A 6 -38.72 17.12 19.68
CA SER A 6 -39.41 15.92 20.16
C SER A 6 -38.89 14.63 19.48
N ASP A 7 -38.33 14.74 18.26
CA ASP A 7 -37.73 13.60 17.55
C ASP A 7 -36.35 13.23 18.11
N LEU A 8 -35.69 14.12 18.86
CA LEU A 8 -34.41 13.87 19.51
C LEU A 8 -34.54 13.17 20.88
N GLU A 9 -35.70 13.28 21.53
CA GLU A 9 -35.92 12.68 22.84
C GLU A 9 -36.41 11.22 22.81
N ASN A 10 -36.89 10.74 21.65
CA ASN A 10 -37.49 9.41 21.51
C ASN A 10 -36.59 8.38 20.78
N GLY A 11 -35.38 8.74 20.38
CA GLY A 11 -34.40 7.81 19.81
C GLY A 11 -33.75 6.95 20.90
N THR A 12 -33.51 5.68 20.60
CA THR A 12 -32.73 4.82 21.48
C THR A 12 -31.31 5.37 21.62
N PRO A 13 -30.62 5.20 22.78
CA PRO A 13 -29.25 5.69 22.98
C PRO A 13 -28.27 5.24 21.88
N GLN A 14 -28.55 4.14 21.20
CA GLN A 14 -27.77 3.63 20.07
C GLN A 14 -27.95 4.44 18.77
N GLU A 15 -29.09 5.11 18.57
CA GLU A 15 -29.37 5.94 17.39
C GLU A 15 -28.82 7.37 17.51
N GLN A 16 -28.38 7.77 18.71
CA GLN A 16 -27.89 9.13 19.00
C GLN A 16 -26.37 9.28 18.77
N ASP A 17 -25.62 8.18 18.63
CA ASP A 17 -24.18 8.23 18.40
C ASP A 17 -23.85 8.62 16.94
N PRO A 18 -23.27 9.83 16.70
CA PRO A 18 -22.93 10.30 15.34
C PRO A 18 -21.95 9.37 14.62
N VAL A 19 -21.04 8.71 15.35
CA VAL A 19 -20.06 7.79 14.79
C VAL A 19 -20.75 6.53 14.27
N ARG A 20 -21.69 5.97 15.03
CA ARG A 20 -22.49 4.81 14.61
C ARG A 20 -23.41 5.13 13.43
N ARG A 21 -24.00 6.34 13.38
CA ARG A 21 -24.75 6.79 12.22
C ARG A 21 -23.89 6.90 10.96
N ALA A 22 -22.69 7.46 11.07
CA ALA A 22 -21.75 7.53 9.97
C ALA A 22 -21.33 6.13 9.52
N GLN A 23 -20.99 5.23 10.45
CA GLN A 23 -20.64 3.83 10.15
C GLN A 23 -21.80 3.08 9.50
N SER A 24 -23.04 3.23 10.00
CA SER A 24 -24.20 2.56 9.43
C SER A 24 -24.61 3.12 8.07
N ALA A 25 -24.42 4.43 7.84
CA ALA A 25 -24.62 5.04 6.53
C ALA A 25 -23.56 4.52 5.53
N PHE A 26 -22.30 4.44 5.95
CA PHE A 26 -21.21 3.89 5.13
C PHE A 26 -21.45 2.41 4.76
N GLN A 27 -21.94 1.59 5.71
CA GLN A 27 -22.31 0.20 5.45
C GLN A 27 -23.49 0.04 4.49
N ARG A 28 -24.45 0.98 4.47
CA ARG A 28 -25.60 0.93 3.55
C ARG A 28 -25.20 1.12 2.08
N ASP A 29 -24.13 1.83 1.82
CA ASP A 29 -23.63 2.09 0.46
C ASP A 29 -22.68 0.98 -0.04
N MET A 30 -22.30 0.01 0.83
CA MET A 30 -21.47 -1.11 0.42
C MET A 30 -22.27 -2.15 -0.38
N PRO A 31 -21.73 -2.69 -1.46
CA PRO A 31 -22.39 -3.76 -2.20
C PRO A 31 -22.56 -5.02 -1.34
N LYS A 32 -23.71 -5.65 -1.43
CA LYS A 32 -23.96 -6.93 -0.75
C LYS A 32 -23.04 -8.02 -1.34
N ARG A 33 -22.55 -8.91 -0.48
CA ARG A 33 -21.89 -10.13 -0.94
C ARG A 33 -22.88 -10.92 -1.82
N PHE A 34 -22.51 -11.18 -3.05
CA PHE A 34 -23.35 -11.81 -4.08
C PHE A 34 -22.90 -13.22 -4.43
N TYR A 35 -21.85 -13.72 -3.78
CA TYR A 35 -21.24 -15.04 -3.99
C TYR A 35 -21.19 -15.82 -2.68
N LYS A 36 -21.06 -17.13 -2.80
CA LYS A 36 -20.94 -18.07 -1.68
C LYS A 36 -19.55 -18.68 -1.58
N GLU A 37 -18.98 -19.04 -2.72
CA GLU A 37 -17.71 -19.76 -2.83
C GLU A 37 -16.65 -18.85 -3.48
N VAL A 38 -15.42 -18.90 -2.93
CA VAL A 38 -14.24 -18.27 -3.50
C VAL A 38 -13.23 -19.36 -3.79
N SER A 39 -12.68 -19.37 -5.00
CA SER A 39 -11.66 -20.32 -5.40
C SER A 39 -10.57 -19.67 -6.25
N VAL A 40 -9.42 -20.31 -6.31
CA VAL A 40 -8.31 -19.92 -7.18
C VAL A 40 -8.29 -20.86 -8.37
N GLY A 41 -8.30 -20.29 -9.57
CA GLY A 41 -8.17 -21.01 -10.83
C GLY A 41 -6.82 -20.73 -11.49
N GLU A 42 -6.49 -21.51 -12.52
CA GLU A 42 -5.34 -21.29 -13.39
C GLU A 42 -5.76 -20.56 -14.66
N ALA A 43 -4.92 -19.64 -15.12
CA ALA A 43 -5.04 -18.92 -16.37
C ALA A 43 -3.77 -19.16 -17.21
N PRO A 44 -3.79 -18.96 -18.54
CA PRO A 44 -2.62 -19.16 -19.38
C PRO A 44 -1.39 -18.32 -18.97
N ASP A 45 -1.63 -17.18 -18.33
CA ASP A 45 -0.63 -16.18 -17.93
C ASP A 45 -0.52 -16.02 -16.39
N GLY A 46 -1.05 -16.99 -15.64
CA GLY A 46 -0.97 -16.94 -14.17
C GLY A 46 -2.15 -17.58 -13.45
N TYR A 47 -2.68 -16.87 -12.46
CA TYR A 47 -3.75 -17.34 -11.59
C TYR A 47 -4.88 -16.33 -11.55
N LEU A 48 -6.10 -16.80 -11.35
CA LEU A 48 -7.29 -15.97 -11.27
C LEU A 48 -8.13 -16.32 -10.03
N ILE A 49 -8.97 -15.40 -9.62
CA ILE A 49 -9.94 -15.61 -8.54
C ILE A 49 -11.28 -15.88 -9.17
N GLN A 50 -12.00 -16.85 -8.62
CA GLN A 50 -13.37 -17.18 -9.04
C GLN A 50 -14.33 -16.98 -7.86
N LEU A 51 -15.46 -16.35 -8.16
CA LEU A 51 -16.60 -16.19 -7.26
C LEU A 51 -17.77 -16.99 -7.83
N ASP A 52 -18.17 -18.07 -7.16
CA ASP A 52 -19.14 -19.05 -7.66
C ASP A 52 -18.80 -19.54 -9.09
N GLY A 53 -17.51 -19.82 -9.34
CA GLY A 53 -17.01 -20.28 -10.64
C GLY A 53 -16.90 -19.21 -11.73
N ARG A 54 -17.19 -17.94 -11.42
CA ARG A 54 -17.05 -16.82 -12.35
C ARG A 54 -15.78 -16.04 -12.04
N GLU A 55 -15.00 -15.74 -13.07
CA GLU A 55 -13.77 -14.96 -12.93
C GLU A 55 -14.04 -13.57 -12.36
N LEU A 56 -13.23 -13.23 -11.35
CA LEU A 56 -13.17 -11.87 -10.82
C LEU A 56 -12.59 -10.95 -11.90
N LYS A 57 -13.18 -9.77 -12.03
CA LYS A 57 -12.71 -8.71 -12.92
C LYS A 57 -12.37 -7.45 -12.11
N THR A 58 -11.47 -6.65 -12.67
CA THR A 58 -11.20 -5.31 -12.14
C THR A 58 -12.43 -4.41 -12.28
N PRO A 59 -12.48 -3.27 -11.56
CA PRO A 59 -13.53 -2.25 -11.72
C PRO A 59 -13.71 -1.79 -13.17
N SER A 60 -12.62 -1.70 -13.94
CA SER A 60 -12.66 -1.39 -15.38
C SER A 60 -13.04 -2.58 -16.26
N ARG A 61 -13.44 -3.71 -15.66
CA ARG A 61 -13.81 -4.96 -16.32
C ARG A 61 -12.66 -5.68 -17.05
N GLY A 62 -11.43 -5.33 -16.73
CA GLY A 62 -10.23 -6.04 -17.17
C GLY A 62 -10.07 -7.40 -16.51
N LEU A 63 -9.11 -8.18 -16.99
CA LEU A 63 -8.74 -9.46 -16.40
C LEU A 63 -8.03 -9.23 -15.05
N PHE A 64 -8.46 -9.95 -14.01
CA PHE A 64 -7.81 -9.92 -12.70
C PHE A 64 -6.89 -11.14 -12.57
N HIS A 65 -5.83 -11.17 -13.39
CA HIS A 65 -4.85 -12.25 -13.42
C HIS A 65 -3.62 -11.88 -12.57
N LEU A 66 -3.12 -12.85 -11.83
CA LEU A 66 -2.07 -12.66 -10.83
C LEU A 66 -0.88 -13.57 -11.14
N PRO A 67 0.37 -13.09 -10.94
CA PRO A 67 1.56 -13.80 -11.37
C PRO A 67 1.90 -15.04 -10.54
N SER A 68 1.36 -15.17 -9.32
CA SER A 68 1.65 -16.31 -8.45
C SER A 68 0.41 -16.84 -7.73
N ARG A 69 0.44 -18.13 -7.39
CA ARG A 69 -0.62 -18.82 -6.64
C ARG A 69 -0.76 -18.22 -5.23
N GLU A 70 0.35 -17.93 -4.57
CA GLU A 70 0.37 -17.38 -3.21
C GLU A 70 -0.33 -16.02 -3.15
N LEU A 71 -0.10 -15.15 -4.13
CA LEU A 71 -0.79 -13.87 -4.23
C LEU A 71 -2.29 -14.07 -4.50
N ALA A 72 -2.65 -14.99 -5.39
CA ALA A 72 -4.04 -15.31 -5.67
C ALA A 72 -4.77 -15.86 -4.43
N GLU A 73 -4.13 -16.76 -3.68
CA GLU A 73 -4.69 -17.29 -2.43
C GLU A 73 -4.82 -16.20 -1.35
N ALA A 74 -3.88 -15.24 -1.29
CA ALA A 74 -3.98 -14.11 -0.37
C ALA A 74 -5.18 -13.22 -0.70
N VAL A 75 -5.40 -12.92 -1.98
CA VAL A 75 -6.59 -12.17 -2.45
C VAL A 75 -7.87 -12.98 -2.22
N ALA A 76 -7.86 -14.29 -2.52
CA ALA A 76 -9.02 -15.15 -2.27
C ALA A 76 -9.45 -15.12 -0.80
N ARG A 77 -8.49 -15.08 0.14
CA ARG A 77 -8.79 -14.91 1.58
C ARG A 77 -9.45 -13.58 1.90
N GLU A 78 -9.06 -12.48 1.25
CA GLU A 78 -9.77 -11.19 1.43
C GLU A 78 -11.22 -11.27 0.99
N TRP A 79 -11.48 -11.90 -0.16
CA TRP A 79 -12.84 -12.07 -0.67
C TRP A 79 -13.65 -13.04 0.18
N ASP A 80 -13.08 -14.13 0.64
CA ASP A 80 -13.78 -15.13 1.46
C ASP A 80 -14.12 -14.60 2.85
N ALA A 81 -13.29 -13.71 3.40
CA ALA A 81 -13.52 -13.07 4.69
C ALA A 81 -14.68 -12.03 4.69
N GLN A 82 -15.23 -11.69 3.53
CA GLN A 82 -16.39 -10.79 3.47
C GLN A 82 -17.64 -11.55 3.96
N GLU A 83 -18.43 -10.90 4.82
CA GLU A 83 -19.65 -11.54 5.38
C GLU A 83 -20.90 -11.16 4.57
N THR A 84 -21.61 -10.13 4.99
CA THR A 84 -22.89 -9.71 4.36
C THR A 84 -22.69 -8.66 3.28
N HIS A 85 -21.64 -7.86 3.39
CA HIS A 85 -21.28 -6.79 2.46
C HIS A 85 -19.81 -6.90 2.08
N ILE A 86 -19.48 -6.40 0.91
CA ILE A 86 -18.11 -6.30 0.44
C ILE A 86 -17.55 -4.97 0.96
N ASP A 87 -16.58 -5.04 1.85
CA ASP A 87 -15.89 -3.87 2.41
C ASP A 87 -14.50 -3.69 1.78
N PRO A 88 -14.34 -2.76 0.84
CA PRO A 88 -13.03 -2.49 0.23
C PRO A 88 -11.97 -2.04 1.25
N GLY A 89 -12.39 -1.49 2.41
CA GLY A 89 -11.47 -1.11 3.49
C GLY A 89 -10.76 -2.31 4.10
N ALA A 90 -11.41 -3.47 4.11
CA ALA A 90 -10.86 -4.73 4.61
C ALA A 90 -10.13 -5.56 3.52
N MET A 91 -9.94 -5.01 2.31
CA MET A 91 -9.39 -5.72 1.15
C MET A 91 -8.17 -4.98 0.56
N PRO A 92 -7.09 -4.78 1.32
CA PRO A 92 -5.95 -3.96 0.89
C PRO A 92 -5.24 -4.53 -0.36
N LEU A 93 -5.06 -5.85 -0.46
CA LEU A 93 -4.41 -6.46 -1.63
C LEU A 93 -5.28 -6.28 -2.89
N THR A 94 -6.58 -6.55 -2.79
CA THR A 94 -7.52 -6.34 -3.90
C THR A 94 -7.48 -4.89 -4.39
N ARG A 95 -7.41 -3.90 -3.49
CA ARG A 95 -7.34 -2.48 -3.85
C ARG A 95 -6.04 -2.12 -4.56
N ILE A 96 -4.90 -2.58 -4.04
CA ILE A 96 -3.59 -2.34 -4.68
C ILE A 96 -3.56 -2.97 -6.06
N LEU A 97 -4.05 -4.20 -6.20
CA LEU A 97 -4.08 -4.92 -7.47
C LEU A 97 -5.03 -4.28 -8.50
N ASN A 98 -6.21 -3.83 -8.09
CA ASN A 98 -7.09 -3.05 -8.97
C ASN A 98 -6.39 -1.78 -9.46
N THR A 99 -5.72 -1.05 -8.58
CA THR A 99 -4.95 0.14 -8.95
C THR A 99 -3.80 -0.21 -9.92
N ALA A 100 -3.12 -1.33 -9.67
CA ALA A 100 -2.04 -1.80 -10.54
C ALA A 100 -2.55 -2.13 -11.95
N LEU A 101 -3.62 -2.93 -12.03
CA LEU A 101 -4.13 -3.48 -13.29
C LEU A 101 -4.92 -2.48 -14.12
N ASP A 102 -5.66 -1.56 -13.46
CA ASP A 102 -6.49 -0.57 -14.17
C ASP A 102 -5.81 0.80 -14.35
N GLY A 103 -4.81 1.12 -13.52
CA GLY A 103 -4.17 2.44 -13.52
C GLY A 103 -2.68 2.39 -13.82
N VAL A 104 -1.88 1.86 -12.89
CA VAL A 104 -0.41 1.89 -12.96
C VAL A 104 0.14 1.31 -14.27
N VAL A 105 -0.52 0.30 -14.81
CA VAL A 105 -0.13 -0.31 -16.10
C VAL A 105 0.01 0.71 -17.25
N HIS A 106 -0.72 1.82 -17.19
CA HIS A 106 -0.76 2.86 -18.20
C HIS A 106 0.16 4.06 -17.92
N VAL A 107 0.64 4.19 -16.66
CA VAL A 107 1.41 5.35 -16.17
C VAL A 107 2.63 4.92 -15.34
N LYS A 108 3.29 3.86 -15.77
CA LYS A 108 4.42 3.27 -15.02
C LYS A 108 5.56 4.27 -14.78
N ASP A 109 5.84 5.13 -15.75
CA ASP A 109 6.96 6.06 -15.67
C ASP A 109 6.67 7.20 -14.70
N GLU A 110 5.45 7.67 -14.64
CA GLU A 110 4.99 8.65 -13.67
C GLU A 110 5.08 8.06 -12.25
N VAL A 111 4.61 6.84 -12.05
CA VAL A 111 4.70 6.14 -10.75
C VAL A 111 6.16 5.91 -10.33
N ARG A 112 7.05 5.56 -11.27
CA ARG A 112 8.49 5.47 -10.98
C ARG A 112 9.06 6.80 -10.50
N GLN A 113 8.68 7.90 -11.14
CA GLN A 113 9.13 9.24 -10.75
C GLN A 113 8.65 9.63 -9.35
N GLU A 114 7.39 9.32 -9.03
CA GLU A 114 6.86 9.54 -7.68
C GLU A 114 7.61 8.73 -6.62
N ILE A 115 7.90 7.44 -6.90
CA ILE A 115 8.70 6.59 -6.00
C ILE A 115 10.10 7.17 -5.82
N LEU A 116 10.76 7.61 -6.90
CA LEU A 116 12.11 8.16 -6.86
C LEU A 116 12.20 9.50 -6.11
N ALA A 117 11.13 10.28 -6.08
CA ALA A 117 11.08 11.51 -5.31
C ALA A 117 11.34 11.26 -3.81
N TYR A 118 10.83 10.13 -3.28
CA TYR A 118 11.14 9.72 -1.89
C TYR A 118 12.61 9.41 -1.68
N GLY A 119 13.31 8.86 -2.68
CA GLY A 119 14.75 8.60 -2.58
C GLY A 119 15.59 9.88 -2.40
N GLY A 120 15.10 11.02 -2.90
CA GLY A 120 15.72 12.33 -2.69
C GLY A 120 15.51 12.92 -1.29
N THR A 121 14.44 12.49 -0.61
CA THR A 121 14.02 12.97 0.72
C THR A 121 13.71 11.81 1.66
N ASP A 122 14.45 10.71 1.56
CA ASP A 122 14.21 9.49 2.32
C ASP A 122 14.21 9.74 3.82
N LEU A 123 13.17 9.27 4.51
CA LEU A 123 13.00 9.46 5.96
C LEU A 123 14.22 9.02 6.75
N LEU A 124 14.89 7.94 6.33
CA LEU A 124 16.08 7.43 7.03
C LEU A 124 17.26 8.39 7.02
N CYS A 125 17.24 9.40 6.15
CA CYS A 125 18.31 10.39 6.06
C CYS A 125 18.14 11.56 7.03
N TYR A 126 16.94 11.73 7.61
CA TYR A 126 16.67 12.84 8.54
C TYR A 126 16.76 12.36 9.98
N ARG A 127 17.73 12.90 10.71
CA ARG A 127 18.11 12.44 12.05
C ARG A 127 17.81 13.47 13.12
N ALA A 128 17.39 13.00 14.27
CA ALA A 128 17.29 13.83 15.46
C ALA A 128 18.70 14.21 15.95
N ASP A 129 18.83 15.40 16.48
CA ASP A 129 20.00 15.88 17.19
C ASP A 129 19.87 15.75 18.71
N ALA A 130 18.63 15.56 19.21
CA ALA A 130 18.27 15.35 20.61
C ALA A 130 16.88 14.69 20.72
N PRO A 131 16.53 14.06 21.85
CA PRO A 131 17.42 13.64 22.96
C PRO A 131 18.31 12.45 22.56
N GLU A 132 19.41 12.24 23.29
CA GLU A 132 20.43 11.20 22.97
C GLU A 132 19.83 9.80 22.74
N GLY A 133 18.88 9.36 23.58
CA GLY A 133 18.23 8.06 23.40
C GLY A 133 17.44 7.92 22.09
N LEU A 134 16.92 9.02 21.51
CA LEU A 134 16.30 9.00 20.18
C LEU A 134 17.35 8.87 19.09
N VAL A 135 18.46 9.61 19.21
CA VAL A 135 19.61 9.54 18.27
C VAL A 135 20.16 8.13 18.24
N GLU A 136 20.39 7.51 19.41
CA GLU A 136 20.85 6.12 19.51
C GLU A 136 19.87 5.14 18.89
N ALA A 137 18.58 5.28 19.15
CA ALA A 137 17.54 4.41 18.60
C ALA A 137 17.45 4.52 17.08
N GLN A 138 17.54 5.73 16.52
CA GLN A 138 17.58 5.94 15.07
C GLN A 138 18.84 5.30 14.46
N ASN A 139 20.02 5.53 15.06
CA ASN A 139 21.26 4.96 14.57
C ASN A 139 21.21 3.42 14.57
N ALA A 140 20.76 2.82 15.67
CA ALA A 140 20.68 1.38 15.79
C ALA A 140 19.71 0.74 14.79
N LYS A 141 18.57 1.40 14.49
CA LYS A 141 17.52 0.83 13.67
C LYS A 141 17.61 1.21 12.18
N TRP A 142 18.14 2.38 11.86
CA TRP A 142 18.10 2.93 10.50
C TRP A 142 19.42 2.78 9.76
N ASN A 143 20.58 2.86 10.46
CA ASN A 143 21.87 2.68 9.82
C ASN A 143 22.03 1.34 9.11
N PRO A 144 21.54 0.20 9.65
CA PRO A 144 21.65 -1.08 8.95
C PRO A 144 21.08 -1.07 7.53
N PHE A 145 20.01 -0.32 7.27
CA PHE A 145 19.41 -0.19 5.93
C PHE A 145 20.28 0.65 4.98
N LEU A 146 20.85 1.75 5.47
CA LEU A 146 21.75 2.58 4.67
C LEU A 146 23.08 1.88 4.40
N ASP A 147 23.60 1.17 5.38
CA ASP A 147 24.80 0.34 5.24
C ASP A 147 24.58 -0.82 4.26
N TRP A 148 23.38 -1.40 4.26
CA TRP A 148 22.99 -2.40 3.27
C TRP A 148 22.96 -1.81 1.87
N MET A 149 22.34 -0.66 1.67
CA MET A 149 22.29 0.02 0.38
C MET A 149 23.70 0.35 -0.14
N GLU A 150 24.60 0.81 0.73
CA GLU A 150 25.99 1.06 0.34
C GLU A 150 26.73 -0.22 -0.03
N ARG A 151 26.63 -1.27 0.79
CA ARG A 151 27.35 -2.53 0.56
C ARG A 151 26.85 -3.31 -0.65
N THR A 152 25.53 -3.30 -0.87
CA THR A 152 24.89 -4.15 -1.90
C THR A 152 24.79 -3.44 -3.23
N HIS A 153 24.47 -2.15 -3.20
CA HIS A 153 24.16 -1.38 -4.41
C HIS A 153 25.15 -0.22 -4.66
N GLY A 154 26.03 0.08 -3.72
CA GLY A 154 26.97 1.21 -3.82
C GLY A 154 26.33 2.58 -3.55
N ALA A 155 25.07 2.63 -3.12
CA ALA A 155 24.34 3.87 -2.88
C ALA A 155 24.67 4.46 -1.51
N ARG A 156 25.38 5.60 -1.51
CA ARG A 156 25.78 6.34 -0.30
C ARG A 156 24.87 7.52 -0.07
N PHE A 157 24.27 7.56 1.11
CA PHE A 157 23.34 8.63 1.48
C PHE A 157 24.02 9.69 2.35
N ARG A 158 23.61 10.94 2.16
CA ARG A 158 23.92 12.04 3.06
C ARG A 158 22.85 12.13 4.14
N LEU A 159 23.28 12.21 5.40
CA LEU A 159 22.39 12.41 6.53
C LEU A 159 22.26 13.92 6.81
N ALA A 160 21.06 14.33 7.25
CA ALA A 160 20.78 15.66 7.74
C ALA A 160 20.32 15.58 9.19
N GLU A 161 20.79 16.47 10.02
CA GLU A 161 20.29 16.67 11.38
C GLU A 161 19.21 17.74 11.38
N GLY A 162 18.12 17.49 12.10
CA GLY A 162 16.97 18.40 12.14
C GLY A 162 16.15 18.41 10.85
N VAL A 163 15.59 19.57 10.50
CA VAL A 163 14.60 19.74 9.42
C VAL A 163 15.18 20.30 8.10
N MET A 164 16.48 20.55 8.05
CA MET A 164 17.09 21.14 6.85
C MET A 164 17.22 20.07 5.75
N HIS A 165 16.71 20.42 4.57
CA HIS A 165 16.86 19.54 3.41
C HIS A 165 18.34 19.36 3.04
N VAL A 166 18.73 18.12 2.78
CA VAL A 166 20.04 17.76 2.23
C VAL A 166 19.83 17.08 0.88
N GLU A 167 20.51 17.60 -0.14
CA GLU A 167 20.47 16.99 -1.46
C GLU A 167 21.31 15.71 -1.50
N GLN A 168 20.71 14.62 -1.98
CA GLN A 168 21.41 13.36 -2.14
C GLN A 168 22.36 13.39 -3.35
N PRO A 169 23.49 12.65 -3.30
CA PRO A 169 24.44 12.58 -4.40
C PRO A 169 23.78 12.09 -5.69
N ASP A 170 24.20 12.63 -6.84
CA ASP A 170 23.67 12.23 -8.15
C ASP A 170 23.96 10.75 -8.46
N GLU A 171 25.08 10.23 -7.98
CA GLU A 171 25.41 8.81 -8.06
C GLU A 171 24.37 7.96 -7.33
N THR A 172 24.01 8.33 -6.10
CA THR A 172 22.97 7.64 -5.31
C THR A 172 21.61 7.71 -6.00
N LYS A 173 21.22 8.88 -6.52
CA LYS A 173 19.97 9.05 -7.28
C LYS A 173 19.96 8.16 -8.53
N SER A 174 21.09 8.08 -9.24
CA SER A 174 21.22 7.23 -10.44
C SER A 174 21.11 5.75 -10.11
N ILE A 175 21.68 5.29 -9.00
CA ILE A 175 21.56 3.91 -8.52
C ILE A 175 20.10 3.60 -8.19
N LEU A 176 19.43 4.47 -7.42
CA LEU A 176 18.00 4.30 -7.08
C LEU A 176 17.13 4.25 -8.35
N ALA A 177 17.41 5.12 -9.32
CA ALA A 177 16.71 5.11 -10.61
C ALA A 177 16.88 3.78 -11.34
N GLY A 178 18.10 3.23 -11.37
CA GLY A 178 18.36 1.90 -11.94
C GLY A 178 17.62 0.78 -11.23
N LEU A 179 17.59 0.81 -9.88
CA LEU A 179 16.88 -0.18 -9.08
C LEU A 179 15.37 -0.15 -9.32
N VAL A 180 14.77 1.04 -9.40
CA VAL A 180 13.32 1.18 -9.67
C VAL A 180 13.01 0.82 -11.12
N ALA A 181 13.86 1.22 -12.09
CA ALA A 181 13.68 0.92 -13.51
C ALA A 181 13.74 -0.58 -13.82
N ALA A 182 14.54 -1.36 -13.08
CA ALA A 182 14.60 -2.80 -13.21
C ALA A 182 13.28 -3.52 -12.86
N ARG A 183 12.32 -2.83 -12.26
CA ARG A 183 11.02 -3.35 -11.85
C ARG A 183 9.94 -2.87 -12.81
N ASP A 184 9.58 -3.69 -13.79
CA ASP A 184 8.62 -3.30 -14.86
C ASP A 184 7.18 -3.79 -14.61
N SER A 185 6.94 -4.63 -13.60
CA SER A 185 5.61 -5.09 -13.25
C SER A 185 4.78 -3.96 -12.63
N ALA A 186 3.60 -3.68 -13.18
CA ALA A 186 2.66 -2.71 -12.61
C ALA A 186 2.24 -3.07 -11.17
N ILE A 187 2.13 -4.38 -10.87
CA ILE A 187 1.82 -4.87 -9.52
C ILE A 187 2.94 -4.53 -8.54
N VAL A 188 4.20 -4.76 -8.94
CA VAL A 188 5.36 -4.43 -8.11
C VAL A 188 5.48 -2.92 -7.92
N LEU A 189 5.28 -2.13 -8.97
CA LEU A 189 5.32 -0.66 -8.88
C LEU A 189 4.22 -0.11 -7.97
N ALA A 190 2.99 -0.63 -8.06
CA ALA A 190 1.91 -0.25 -7.16
C ALA A 190 2.24 -0.57 -5.69
N ALA A 191 2.78 -1.77 -5.43
CA ALA A 191 3.21 -2.18 -4.09
C ALA A 191 4.35 -1.31 -3.55
N LEU A 192 5.37 -1.03 -4.39
CA LEU A 192 6.47 -0.12 -4.05
C LEU A 192 5.96 1.28 -3.72
N HIS A 193 5.08 1.83 -4.54
CA HIS A 193 4.51 3.16 -4.32
C HIS A 193 3.77 3.24 -2.98
N VAL A 194 2.90 2.26 -2.70
CA VAL A 194 2.16 2.21 -1.43
C VAL A 194 3.11 2.07 -0.24
N ALA A 195 4.05 1.13 -0.29
CA ALA A 195 4.99 0.91 0.80
C ALA A 195 5.90 2.14 1.04
N THR A 196 6.39 2.75 -0.04
CA THR A 196 7.22 3.97 0.04
C THR A 196 6.44 5.15 0.62
N SER A 197 5.19 5.32 0.22
CA SER A 197 4.31 6.38 0.74
C SER A 197 3.99 6.19 2.23
N LEU A 198 3.78 4.95 2.66
CA LEU A 198 3.47 4.64 4.06
C LEU A 198 4.69 4.77 4.98
N THR A 199 5.86 4.37 4.51
CA THR A 199 7.10 4.40 5.28
C THR A 199 7.83 5.73 5.21
N GLY A 200 7.56 6.51 4.16
CA GLY A 200 8.36 7.70 3.82
C GLY A 200 9.77 7.37 3.34
N SER A 201 10.06 6.09 2.99
CA SER A 201 11.41 5.62 2.67
C SER A 201 11.41 4.63 1.51
N LEU A 202 12.08 4.99 0.43
CA LEU A 202 12.36 4.08 -0.67
C LEU A 202 13.38 3.01 -0.26
N VAL A 203 14.34 3.37 0.59
CA VAL A 203 15.36 2.43 1.11
C VAL A 203 14.71 1.29 1.90
N MET A 204 13.82 1.60 2.85
CA MET A 204 13.08 0.57 3.60
C MET A 204 12.25 -0.31 2.69
N THR A 205 11.58 0.29 1.72
CA THR A 205 10.72 -0.44 0.79
C THR A 205 11.53 -1.39 -0.09
N LEU A 206 12.70 -0.98 -0.58
CA LEU A 206 13.62 -1.85 -1.31
C LEU A 206 14.16 -2.98 -0.42
N ALA A 207 14.46 -2.69 0.84
CA ALA A 207 14.91 -3.69 1.81
C ALA A 207 13.86 -4.77 2.08
N ILE A 208 12.58 -4.38 2.18
CA ILE A 208 11.46 -5.33 2.28
C ILE A 208 11.36 -6.19 1.03
N LEU A 209 11.42 -5.56 -0.15
CA LEU A 209 11.30 -6.26 -1.43
C LEU A 209 12.44 -7.28 -1.65
N GLU A 210 13.63 -6.99 -1.16
CA GLU A 210 14.83 -7.86 -1.28
C GLU A 210 14.99 -8.82 -0.09
N GLY A 211 14.00 -8.86 0.83
CA GLY A 211 13.99 -9.78 1.97
C GLY A 211 15.06 -9.48 3.04
N VAL A 212 15.52 -8.23 3.10
CA VAL A 212 16.49 -7.74 4.09
C VAL A 212 15.78 -7.29 5.37
N ALA A 213 14.54 -6.88 5.25
CA ALA A 213 13.66 -6.51 6.36
C ALA A 213 12.36 -7.33 6.33
N GLU A 214 11.88 -7.69 7.52
CA GLU A 214 10.59 -8.34 7.76
C GLU A 214 9.53 -7.32 8.23
#